data_9f7eb2ecf939d90d15b42b36216bfa8d
#
_entry.id   9f7eb2ecf939d90d15b42b36216bfa8d
#
_cell.length_a   1.000
_cell.length_b   1.000
_cell.length_c   1.000
_cell.angle_alpha   90.00
_cell.angle_beta   90.00
_cell.angle_gamma   90.00
#
_symmetry.space_group_name_H-M   'P 1'
#
loop_
_entity.id
_entity.type
_entity.pdbx_description
1 polymer ?
#
loop_
_entity_poly.entity_id
_entity_poly.type
_entity_poly.pdbx_seq_one_letter_code
_entity_poly.pdbx_strand_id
1 'polypeptide(L)'
;MLERLAGNDALKAELGTALRGGRLPHAVLLVGEPGCGAGFAARCLAADYLYPAGGPHAEAVLKKEDTECLVLQGEGASGQIPVKKVREAREAIQRSALSTDAAGRVLFIYGAQNLNGSSANAMLKIIEEPPEHLMFILAT
;
A
#
# COMPACT_ATOMS: atom_id res chain seq x y z
N MET A 1 8.78 -9.29 6.89
CA MET A 1 9.15 -8.83 5.52
C MET A 1 10.01 -7.57 5.54
N LEU A 2 9.75 -6.64 6.45
CA LEU A 2 10.61 -5.44 6.62
C LEU A 2 12.08 -5.77 6.87
N GLU A 3 12.37 -6.90 7.48
CA GLU A 3 13.73 -7.40 7.71
C GLU A 3 14.52 -7.61 6.42
N ARG A 4 13.84 -7.82 5.29
CA ARG A 4 14.48 -7.99 3.98
C ARG A 4 15.03 -6.70 3.37
N LEU A 5 14.71 -5.54 3.97
CA LEU A 5 15.25 -4.27 3.53
C LEU A 5 16.74 -4.19 3.85
N ALA A 6 17.54 -3.83 2.86
CA ALA A 6 18.95 -3.53 3.08
C ALA A 6 19.10 -2.14 3.69
N GLY A 7 19.78 -2.01 4.79
CA GLY A 7 19.97 -0.73 5.47
C GLY A 7 18.72 -0.18 6.13
N ASN A 8 18.73 1.12 6.42
CA ASN A 8 17.62 1.85 7.04
C ASN A 8 17.10 1.21 8.35
N ASP A 9 18.01 0.79 9.22
CA ASP A 9 17.68 0.08 10.45
C ASP A 9 16.76 0.87 11.38
N ALA A 10 16.93 2.19 11.42
CA ALA A 10 16.05 3.08 12.18
C ALA A 10 14.61 3.04 11.65
N LEU A 11 14.42 3.13 10.33
CA LEU A 11 13.10 3.03 9.70
C LEU A 11 12.45 1.66 9.93
N LYS A 12 13.23 0.58 9.77
CA LYS A 12 12.74 -0.78 10.06
C LYS A 12 12.27 -0.93 11.50
N ALA A 13 13.02 -0.42 12.45
CA ALA A 13 12.68 -0.46 13.87
C ALA A 13 11.42 0.35 14.17
N GLU A 14 11.31 1.55 13.61
CA GLU A 14 10.15 2.43 13.78
C GLU A 14 8.87 1.80 13.22
N LEU A 15 8.89 1.37 11.97
CA LEU A 15 7.76 0.72 11.32
C LEU A 15 7.37 -0.59 12.02
N GLY A 16 8.35 -1.41 12.39
CA GLY A 16 8.11 -2.65 13.12
C GLY A 16 7.48 -2.42 14.48
N THR A 17 7.91 -1.40 15.20
CA THR A 17 7.32 -1.03 16.50
C THR A 17 5.89 -0.52 16.34
N ALA A 18 5.64 0.31 15.35
CA ALA A 18 4.30 0.84 15.05
C ALA A 18 3.34 -0.30 14.65
N LEU A 19 3.78 -1.25 13.83
CA LEU A 19 3.01 -2.44 13.45
C LEU A 19 2.61 -3.28 14.68
N ARG A 20 3.59 -3.67 15.48
CA ARG A 20 3.35 -4.49 16.68
C ARG A 20 2.46 -3.80 17.71
N GLY A 21 2.58 -2.48 17.81
CA GLY A 21 1.78 -1.67 18.73
C GLY A 21 0.40 -1.29 18.21
N GLY A 22 0.02 -1.66 16.99
CA GLY A 22 -1.24 -1.26 16.37
C GLY A 22 -1.37 0.26 16.19
N ARG A 23 -0.25 0.96 16.06
CA ARG A 23 -0.18 2.44 16.01
C ARG A 23 0.20 2.99 14.63
N LEU A 24 0.17 2.15 13.60
CA LEU A 24 0.32 2.67 12.25
C LEU A 24 -0.84 3.59 11.90
N PRO A 25 -0.57 4.76 11.32
CA PRO A 25 -1.63 5.58 10.76
C PRO A 25 -2.30 4.85 9.59
N HIS A 26 -3.52 5.21 9.26
CA HIS A 26 -4.24 4.62 8.13
C HIS A 26 -3.66 4.97 6.76
N ALA A 27 -2.74 5.93 6.70
CA ALA A 27 -2.03 6.32 5.48
C ALA A 27 -0.54 6.54 5.79
N VAL A 28 0.33 5.90 4.99
CA VAL A 28 1.79 6.02 5.10
C VAL A 28 2.34 6.43 3.75
N LEU A 29 3.18 7.46 3.73
CA LEU A 29 3.91 7.90 2.54
C LEU A 29 5.40 7.58 2.70
N LEU A 30 5.92 6.75 1.81
CA LEU A 30 7.35 6.46 1.70
C LEU A 30 7.96 7.27 0.56
N VAL A 31 8.92 8.11 0.91
CA VAL A 31 9.60 9.00 -0.05
C VAL A 31 11.05 8.55 -0.20
N GLY A 32 11.53 8.48 -1.44
CA GLY A 32 12.93 8.17 -1.70
C GLY A 32 13.34 8.50 -3.12
N GLU A 33 14.64 8.60 -3.33
CA GLU A 33 15.21 8.77 -4.66
C GLU A 33 14.91 7.55 -5.55
N PRO A 34 14.82 7.74 -6.87
CA PRO A 34 14.66 6.63 -7.79
C PRO A 34 15.72 5.53 -7.55
N GLY A 35 15.27 4.29 -7.40
CA GLY A 35 16.15 3.15 -7.14
C GLY A 35 16.52 2.91 -5.68
N CYS A 36 16.11 3.77 -4.74
CA CYS A 36 16.40 3.57 -3.30
C CYS A 36 15.62 2.43 -2.64
N GLY A 37 14.66 1.85 -3.34
CA GLY A 37 13.87 0.73 -2.81
C GLY A 37 12.58 1.11 -2.10
N ALA A 38 12.11 2.36 -2.18
CA ALA A 38 10.87 2.80 -1.53
C ALA A 38 9.66 1.90 -1.88
N GLY A 39 9.52 1.51 -3.15
CA GLY A 39 8.47 0.60 -3.57
C GLY A 39 8.59 -0.81 -2.99
N PHE A 40 9.80 -1.30 -2.79
CA PHE A 40 10.02 -2.59 -2.12
C PHE A 40 9.70 -2.48 -0.62
N ALA A 41 10.14 -1.40 0.01
CA ALA A 41 9.82 -1.12 1.42
C ALA A 41 8.30 -1.06 1.65
N ALA A 42 7.58 -0.38 0.75
CA ALA A 42 6.12 -0.32 0.79
C ALA A 42 5.46 -1.71 0.73
N ARG A 43 5.95 -2.59 -0.16
CA ARG A 43 5.43 -3.95 -0.25
C ARG A 43 5.76 -4.79 0.99
N CYS A 44 6.95 -4.62 1.56
CA CYS A 44 7.30 -5.28 2.81
C CYS A 44 6.39 -4.84 3.96
N LEU A 45 6.13 -3.53 4.06
CA LEU A 45 5.20 -2.98 5.05
C LEU A 45 3.78 -3.52 4.85
N ALA A 46 3.30 -3.54 3.61
CA ALA A 46 1.99 -4.11 3.28
C ALA A 46 1.88 -5.58 3.67
N ALA A 47 2.90 -6.37 3.35
CA ALA A 47 2.93 -7.79 3.68
C ALA A 47 2.90 -8.04 5.19
N ASP A 48 3.68 -7.29 5.97
CA ASP A 48 3.72 -7.43 7.42
C ASP A 48 2.43 -6.91 8.09
N TYR A 49 1.78 -5.91 7.50
CA TYR A 49 0.47 -5.44 7.94
C TYR A 49 -0.63 -6.48 7.68
N LEU A 50 -0.70 -7.00 6.46
CA LEU A 50 -1.76 -7.92 6.04
C LEU A 50 -1.61 -9.31 6.64
N TYR A 51 -0.38 -9.81 6.71
CA TYR A 51 -0.05 -11.17 7.12
C TYR A 51 1.09 -11.17 8.13
N PRO A 52 0.83 -10.79 9.40
CA PRO A 52 1.88 -10.69 10.42
C PRO A 52 2.64 -12.00 10.67
N ALA A 53 1.99 -13.14 10.45
CA ALA A 53 2.62 -14.45 10.59
C ALA A 53 3.47 -14.87 9.38
N GLY A 54 3.46 -14.07 8.31
CA GLY A 54 4.14 -14.40 7.06
C GLY A 54 3.38 -15.43 6.22
N GLY A 55 4.10 -16.21 5.44
CA GLY A 55 3.54 -17.28 4.63
C GLY A 55 3.36 -16.94 3.16
N PRO A 56 2.67 -17.82 2.37
CA PRO A 56 2.54 -17.66 0.92
C PRO A 56 1.84 -16.37 0.50
N HIS A 57 0.85 -15.92 1.25
CA HIS A 57 0.13 -14.67 0.96
C HIS A 57 1.03 -13.45 1.14
N ALA A 58 1.88 -13.45 2.17
CA ALA A 58 2.86 -12.39 2.37
C ALA A 58 3.88 -12.32 1.20
N GLU A 59 4.31 -13.47 0.70
CA GLU A 59 5.16 -13.54 -0.50
C GLU A 59 4.42 -13.04 -1.77
N ALA A 60 3.14 -13.34 -1.90
CA ALA A 60 2.31 -12.85 -3.00
C ALA A 60 2.20 -11.31 -3.00
N VAL A 61 2.13 -10.68 -1.83
CA VAL A 61 2.15 -9.21 -1.71
C VAL A 61 3.44 -8.63 -2.30
N LEU A 62 4.59 -9.25 -2.01
CA LEU A 62 5.87 -8.80 -2.55
C LEU A 62 5.92 -8.89 -4.09
N LYS A 63 5.21 -9.86 -4.66
CA LYS A 63 5.10 -10.07 -6.12
C LYS A 63 3.98 -9.26 -6.77
N LYS A 64 3.20 -8.52 -6.00
CA LYS A 64 1.99 -7.78 -6.46
C LYS A 64 0.88 -8.71 -6.98
N GLU A 65 0.75 -9.87 -6.41
CA GLU A 65 -0.21 -10.93 -6.82
C GLU A 65 -1.28 -11.20 -5.77
N ASP A 66 -1.21 -10.55 -4.61
CA ASP A 66 -2.17 -10.74 -3.54
C ASP A 66 -3.46 -9.96 -3.76
N THR A 67 -4.60 -10.58 -3.49
CA THR A 67 -5.93 -9.99 -3.70
C THR A 67 -6.31 -8.93 -2.67
N GLU A 68 -5.72 -8.95 -1.48
CA GLU A 68 -5.99 -7.96 -0.43
C GLU A 68 -5.06 -6.75 -0.49
N CYS A 69 -4.05 -6.79 -1.37
CA CYS A 69 -3.16 -5.68 -1.68
C CYS A 69 -3.44 -5.16 -3.08
N LEU A 70 -4.29 -4.15 -3.19
CA LEU A 70 -4.61 -3.52 -4.47
C LEU A 70 -3.52 -2.53 -4.85
N VAL A 71 -2.98 -2.67 -6.06
CA VAL A 71 -1.88 -1.82 -6.54
C VAL A 71 -2.40 -0.86 -7.60
N LEU A 72 -2.19 0.44 -7.37
CA LEU A 72 -2.39 1.50 -8.35
C LEU A 72 -1.03 2.00 -8.83
N GLN A 73 -0.86 2.04 -10.14
CA GLN A 73 0.35 2.56 -10.77
C GLN A 73 0.01 3.24 -12.09
N GLY A 74 0.92 4.07 -12.57
CA GLY A 74 0.75 4.79 -13.82
C GLY A 74 0.63 3.87 -15.04
N GLU A 75 -0.13 4.34 -16.02
CA GLU A 75 -0.38 3.63 -17.27
C GLU A 75 -0.08 4.51 -18.49
N GLY A 76 0.16 3.86 -19.61
CA GLY A 76 0.35 4.50 -20.91
C GLY A 76 1.62 5.35 -21.02
N ALA A 77 1.69 6.14 -22.07
CA ALA A 77 2.86 6.98 -22.37
C ALA A 77 3.03 8.13 -21.35
N SER A 78 1.94 8.64 -20.78
CA SER A 78 1.99 9.70 -19.78
C SER A 78 2.45 9.22 -18.39
N GLY A 79 2.32 7.93 -18.11
CA GLY A 79 2.61 7.37 -16.79
C GLY A 79 1.66 7.82 -15.69
N GLN A 80 0.58 8.51 -16.03
CA GLN A 80 -0.39 8.99 -15.05
C GLN A 80 -1.27 7.86 -14.50
N ILE A 81 -1.73 8.01 -13.26
CA ILE A 81 -2.71 7.11 -12.65
C ILE A 81 -4.10 7.65 -12.99
N PRO A 82 -4.90 6.92 -13.82
CA PRO A 82 -6.20 7.41 -14.23
C PRO A 82 -7.21 7.41 -13.07
N VAL A 83 -8.11 8.38 -13.04
CA VAL A 83 -9.20 8.42 -12.04
C VAL A 83 -10.08 7.17 -12.09
N LYS A 84 -10.26 6.57 -13.26
CA LYS A 84 -10.99 5.31 -13.43
C LYS A 84 -10.42 4.19 -12.55
N LYS A 85 -9.09 4.07 -12.49
CA LYS A 85 -8.41 3.06 -11.66
C LYS A 85 -8.65 3.28 -10.17
N VAL A 86 -8.65 4.52 -9.72
CA VAL A 86 -8.95 4.88 -8.34
C VAL A 86 -10.39 4.51 -7.98
N ARG A 87 -11.33 4.80 -8.86
CA ARG A 87 -12.74 4.44 -8.68
C ARG A 87 -12.97 2.94 -8.67
N GLU A 88 -12.34 2.21 -9.59
CA GLU A 88 -12.40 0.74 -9.63
C GLU A 88 -11.86 0.11 -8.35
N ALA A 89 -10.75 0.62 -7.82
CA ALA A 89 -10.19 0.16 -6.56
C ALA A 89 -11.15 0.40 -5.38
N ARG A 90 -11.74 1.59 -5.32
CA ARG A 90 -12.75 1.91 -4.30
C ARG A 90 -13.95 0.95 -4.36
N GLU A 91 -14.46 0.70 -5.55
CA GLU A 91 -15.58 -0.22 -5.74
C GLU A 91 -15.21 -1.66 -5.35
N ALA A 92 -14.03 -2.12 -5.71
CA ALA A 92 -13.53 -3.44 -5.32
C ALA A 92 -13.47 -3.61 -3.80
N ILE A 93 -12.98 -2.59 -3.08
CA ILE A 93 -12.91 -2.58 -1.62
C ILE A 93 -14.31 -2.65 -1.00
N GLN A 94 -15.28 -1.92 -1.55
CA GLN A 94 -16.64 -1.88 -1.02
C GLN A 94 -17.44 -3.16 -1.29
N ARG A 95 -17.18 -3.85 -2.40
CA ARG A 95 -17.94 -5.04 -2.81
C ARG A 95 -17.43 -6.35 -2.23
N SER A 96 -16.14 -6.42 -1.97
CA SER A 96 -15.51 -7.68 -1.56
C SER A 96 -15.50 -7.84 -0.04
N ALA A 97 -15.83 -9.05 0.43
CA ALA A 97 -15.56 -9.42 1.82
C ALA A 97 -14.04 -9.56 2.02
N LEU A 98 -13.59 -9.22 3.22
CA LEU A 98 -12.20 -9.43 3.61
C LEU A 98 -11.88 -10.92 3.68
N SER A 99 -10.73 -11.33 3.17
CA SER A 99 -10.21 -12.69 3.37
C SER A 99 -10.01 -12.97 4.86
N THR A 100 -10.32 -14.18 5.29
CA THR A 100 -10.19 -14.60 6.70
C THR A 100 -8.75 -14.61 7.20
N ASP A 101 -7.78 -14.74 6.29
CA ASP A 101 -6.35 -14.82 6.64
C ASP A 101 -5.68 -13.46 6.70
N ALA A 102 -6.29 -12.41 6.14
CA ALA A 102 -5.72 -11.07 6.10
C ALA A 102 -6.22 -10.23 7.30
N ALA A 103 -5.33 -9.42 7.86
CA ALA A 103 -5.65 -8.48 8.93
C ALA A 103 -6.46 -7.26 8.45
N GLY A 104 -6.46 -7.02 7.15
CA GLY A 104 -7.13 -5.88 6.53
C GLY A 104 -6.94 -5.88 5.03
N ARG A 105 -7.02 -4.70 4.43
CA ARG A 105 -6.67 -4.45 3.02
C ARG A 105 -5.66 -3.33 2.91
N VAL A 106 -4.88 -3.37 1.86
CA VAL A 106 -3.95 -2.29 1.50
C VAL A 106 -4.29 -1.78 0.12
N LEU A 107 -4.39 -0.46 0.02
CA LEU A 107 -4.35 0.24 -1.26
C LEU A 107 -2.96 0.83 -1.42
N PHE A 108 -2.17 0.23 -2.29
CA PHE A 108 -0.80 0.62 -2.54
C PHE A 108 -0.72 1.47 -3.81
N ILE A 109 -0.29 2.71 -3.66
CA ILE A 109 -0.12 3.65 -4.77
C ILE A 109 1.37 3.77 -5.08
N TYR A 110 1.80 3.18 -6.18
CA TYR A 110 3.18 3.26 -6.67
C TYR A 110 3.33 4.44 -7.62
N GLY A 111 4.25 5.33 -7.29
CA GLY A 111 4.42 6.57 -8.03
C GLY A 111 3.29 7.57 -7.72
N ALA A 112 3.10 7.91 -6.46
CA ALA A 112 2.05 8.83 -6.02
C ALA A 112 2.12 10.19 -6.73
N GLN A 113 3.31 10.63 -7.16
CA GLN A 113 3.51 11.83 -7.95
C GLN A 113 2.80 11.79 -9.32
N ASN A 114 2.40 10.61 -9.79
CA ASN A 114 1.72 10.41 -11.08
C ASN A 114 0.19 10.52 -10.97
N LEU A 115 -0.35 10.82 -9.80
CA LEU A 115 -1.75 11.18 -9.65
C LEU A 115 -2.01 12.52 -10.35
N ASN A 116 -3.02 12.57 -11.22
CA ASN A 116 -3.50 13.83 -11.78
C ASN A 116 -4.53 14.49 -10.85
N GLY A 117 -5.01 15.69 -11.19
CA GLY A 117 -5.97 16.41 -10.34
C GLY A 117 -7.23 15.61 -10.01
N SER A 118 -7.80 14.91 -11.00
CA SER A 118 -9.02 14.12 -10.83
C SER A 118 -8.77 12.86 -9.99
N SER A 119 -7.68 12.13 -10.23
CA SER A 119 -7.35 10.93 -9.48
C SER A 119 -6.90 11.26 -8.05
N ALA A 120 -6.18 12.36 -7.84
CA ALA A 120 -5.81 12.84 -6.52
C ALA A 120 -7.05 13.22 -5.70
N ASN A 121 -8.02 13.93 -6.28
CA ASN A 121 -9.27 14.27 -5.60
C ASN A 121 -10.08 13.03 -5.24
N ALA A 122 -10.17 12.05 -6.13
CA ALA A 122 -10.85 10.78 -5.85
C ALA A 122 -10.15 10.02 -4.71
N MET A 123 -8.81 10.04 -4.67
CA MET A 123 -8.03 9.42 -3.61
C MET A 123 -8.25 10.12 -2.27
N LEU A 124 -8.24 11.45 -2.23
CA LEU A 124 -8.47 12.23 -1.01
C LEU A 124 -9.81 11.89 -0.36
N LYS A 125 -10.86 11.71 -1.14
CA LYS A 125 -12.17 11.31 -0.61
C LYS A 125 -12.14 9.97 0.12
N ILE A 126 -11.34 9.01 -0.36
CA ILE A 126 -11.19 7.71 0.29
C ILE A 126 -10.33 7.85 1.55
N ILE A 127 -9.28 8.65 1.51
CA ILE A 127 -8.37 8.87 2.65
C ILE A 127 -9.06 9.60 3.79
N GLU A 128 -9.92 10.58 3.49
CA GLU A 128 -10.67 11.35 4.51
C GLU A 128 -11.73 10.50 5.22
N GLU A 129 -12.37 9.58 4.51
CA GLU A 129 -13.36 8.65 5.04
C GLU A 129 -12.97 7.21 4.71
N PRO A 130 -11.90 6.67 5.33
CA PRO A 130 -11.40 5.36 4.99
C PRO A 130 -12.38 4.25 5.41
N PRO A 131 -12.59 3.22 4.55
CA PRO A 131 -13.25 2.00 4.99
C PRO A 131 -12.50 1.34 6.16
N GLU A 132 -13.22 0.58 6.98
CA GLU A 132 -12.61 -0.16 8.07
C GLU A 132 -11.52 -1.13 7.57
N HIS A 133 -10.44 -1.24 8.33
CA HIS A 133 -9.30 -2.11 8.04
C HIS A 133 -8.62 -1.85 6.70
N LEU A 134 -8.75 -0.65 6.16
CA LEU A 134 -8.02 -0.22 4.97
C LEU A 134 -6.81 0.62 5.36
N MET A 135 -5.65 0.24 4.87
CA MET A 135 -4.42 1.02 4.96
C MET A 135 -4.03 1.53 3.58
N PHE A 136 -3.64 2.80 3.52
CA PHE A 136 -3.04 3.41 2.33
C PHE A 136 -1.53 3.41 2.47
N ILE A 137 -0.83 2.87 1.47
CA ILE A 137 0.62 2.98 1.38
C ILE A 137 0.94 3.65 0.05
N LEU A 138 1.57 4.81 0.12
CA LEU A 138 1.99 5.57 -1.04
C LEU A 138 3.51 5.55 -1.13
N ALA A 139 4.04 5.32 -2.31
CA ALA A 139 5.47 5.41 -2.59
C ALA A 139 5.73 6.35 -3.76
N THR A 140 6.76 7.13 -3.66
CA THR A 140 7.20 8.04 -4.72
C THR A 140 8.47 7.56 -5.40
#